data_ffb28e92773d755da387b057cde6222a
#
_entry.id   ffb28e92773d755da387b057cde6222a
#
_cell.length_a   1.000
_cell.length_b   1.000
_cell.length_c   1.000
_cell.angle_alpha   90.00
_cell.angle_beta   90.00
_cell.angle_gamma   90.00
#
_symmetry.space_group_name_H-M   'P 1'
#
loop_
_entity.id
_entity.type
_entity.pdbx_description
1 polymer ?
#
loop_
_entity_poly.entity_id
_entity_poly.type
_entity_poly.pdbx_seq_one_letter_code
_entity_poly.pdbx_strand_id
1 'polypeptide(L)'
;MQVMKEPLMSIIVPVYNVEKYLCTCVDSILSQSFRDYELILVDDGSPDSCPVLCDEYAASDKRIKVIHKKNGGLSDARNVGIDAAIGKYLLFIDSDDYIAEQSLEKIDQHLKIDGDCDVAFLSSVVVFNDGSFLRIGYHYDRNMIYKKNRNEILKYFINISQFPSSACIKLIRRKFINDKKIYFTKGILCEDFDHSMELLLSADSFNYFDFPYYYYRSFRDGAISNSSHTKLFYSLIYIIEKWYNLSHNIYIDYSLVINEILSDKYCQLLWYYYSLSKKERAEYKSVMKKYSELMNSSNNKRVILIRFVYRLFGLYIVSDLINLYYSFKLKPKK
;
A
#
# COMPACT_ATOMS: atom_id res chain seq x y z
N MET A 1 5.29 -36.18 -16.28
CA MET A 1 4.93 -35.00 -15.48
C MET A 1 4.28 -33.99 -16.41
N GLN A 2 2.96 -33.74 -16.27
CA GLN A 2 2.37 -32.58 -16.92
C GLN A 2 3.03 -31.33 -16.35
N VAL A 3 3.71 -30.56 -17.17
CA VAL A 3 4.16 -29.22 -16.80
C VAL A 3 2.90 -28.43 -16.51
N MET A 4 2.60 -28.16 -15.23
CA MET A 4 1.47 -27.30 -14.88
C MET A 4 1.71 -25.96 -15.54
N LYS A 5 0.80 -25.52 -16.40
CA LYS A 5 0.87 -24.22 -17.07
C LYS A 5 0.88 -23.14 -15.99
N GLU A 6 1.87 -22.25 -16.02
CA GLU A 6 1.95 -21.08 -15.17
C GLU A 6 0.68 -20.22 -15.36
N PRO A 7 -0.13 -19.98 -14.32
CA PRO A 7 -1.32 -19.14 -14.46
C PRO A 7 -0.89 -17.69 -14.74
N LEU A 8 -1.80 -16.92 -15.35
CA LEU A 8 -1.53 -15.51 -15.63
C LEU A 8 -1.37 -14.72 -14.32
N MET A 9 -2.16 -15.02 -13.29
CA MET A 9 -2.17 -14.24 -12.04
C MET A 9 -2.09 -15.16 -10.82
N SER A 10 -1.29 -14.75 -9.82
CA SER A 10 -1.42 -15.22 -8.42
C SER A 10 -2.07 -14.12 -7.60
N ILE A 11 -3.23 -14.41 -7.03
CA ILE A 11 -3.97 -13.51 -6.17
C ILE A 11 -3.64 -13.89 -4.73
N ILE A 12 -3.03 -12.99 -3.98
CA ILE A 12 -2.57 -13.21 -2.61
C ILE A 12 -3.48 -12.47 -1.65
N VAL A 13 -4.11 -13.23 -0.75
CA VAL A 13 -5.03 -12.71 0.27
C VAL A 13 -4.49 -13.04 1.64
N PRO A 14 -3.89 -12.08 2.35
CA PRO A 14 -3.53 -12.24 3.76
C PRO A 14 -4.80 -12.25 4.62
N VAL A 15 -4.91 -13.24 5.52
CA VAL A 15 -6.11 -13.46 6.35
C VAL A 15 -5.73 -13.40 7.82
N TYR A 16 -6.38 -12.51 8.59
CA TYR A 16 -6.24 -12.45 10.04
C TYR A 16 -7.44 -11.76 10.70
N ASN A 17 -8.21 -12.49 11.48
CA ASN A 17 -9.34 -11.99 12.29
C ASN A 17 -10.37 -11.19 11.48
N VAL A 18 -10.86 -11.77 10.39
CA VAL A 18 -11.75 -11.13 9.39
C VAL A 18 -12.92 -12.03 8.96
N GLU A 19 -13.37 -12.97 9.80
CA GLU A 19 -14.42 -13.93 9.49
C GLU A 19 -15.69 -13.30 8.88
N LYS A 20 -16.03 -12.06 9.29
CA LYS A 20 -17.21 -11.34 8.79
C LYS A 20 -17.08 -10.87 7.34
N TYR A 21 -15.88 -10.80 6.80
CA TYR A 21 -15.57 -10.18 5.50
C TYR A 21 -15.00 -11.18 4.50
N LEU A 22 -14.33 -12.24 4.99
CA LEU A 22 -13.56 -13.18 4.18
C LEU A 22 -14.39 -13.79 3.04
N CYS A 23 -15.62 -14.22 3.32
CA CYS A 23 -16.48 -14.78 2.28
C CYS A 23 -16.76 -13.78 1.15
N THR A 24 -17.07 -12.53 1.48
CA THR A 24 -17.31 -11.49 0.45
C THR A 24 -16.04 -11.26 -0.40
N CYS A 25 -14.87 -11.25 0.21
CA CYS A 25 -13.60 -11.12 -0.49
C CYS A 25 -13.38 -12.29 -1.45
N VAL A 26 -13.40 -13.52 -0.95
CA VAL A 26 -13.13 -14.73 -1.74
C VAL A 26 -14.17 -14.92 -2.84
N ASP A 27 -15.44 -14.74 -2.55
CA ASP A 27 -16.53 -14.87 -3.53
C ASP A 27 -16.39 -13.85 -4.66
N SER A 28 -15.94 -12.62 -4.38
CA SER A 28 -15.68 -11.62 -5.41
C SER A 28 -14.59 -12.04 -6.40
N ILE A 29 -13.65 -12.87 -5.95
CA ILE A 29 -12.58 -13.44 -6.79
C ILE A 29 -13.09 -14.67 -7.55
N LEU A 30 -13.81 -15.56 -6.88
CA LEU A 30 -14.31 -16.79 -7.48
C LEU A 30 -15.41 -16.55 -8.50
N SER A 31 -16.19 -15.50 -8.37
CA SER A 31 -17.24 -15.10 -9.32
C SER A 31 -16.72 -14.49 -10.62
N GLN A 32 -15.40 -14.18 -10.72
CA GLN A 32 -14.82 -13.66 -11.95
C GLN A 32 -14.98 -14.63 -13.12
N SER A 33 -15.29 -14.11 -14.33
CA SER A 33 -15.36 -14.90 -15.57
C SER A 33 -14.02 -15.47 -16.00
N PHE A 34 -12.94 -14.72 -15.78
CA PHE A 34 -11.57 -15.14 -16.04
C PHE A 34 -11.13 -16.27 -15.09
N ARG A 35 -10.45 -17.30 -15.62
CA ARG A 35 -10.11 -18.53 -14.86
C ARG A 35 -8.63 -18.86 -14.77
N ASP A 36 -7.76 -18.18 -15.51
CA ASP A 36 -6.32 -18.46 -15.56
C ASP A 36 -5.58 -17.75 -14.41
N TYR A 37 -5.94 -18.09 -13.17
CA TYR A 37 -5.32 -17.61 -11.93
C TYR A 37 -5.26 -18.69 -10.86
N GLU A 38 -4.38 -18.52 -9.89
CA GLU A 38 -4.41 -19.17 -8.58
C GLU A 38 -4.78 -18.16 -7.50
N LEU A 39 -5.44 -18.63 -6.43
CA LEU A 39 -5.76 -17.85 -5.24
C LEU A 39 -5.00 -18.43 -4.03
N ILE A 40 -4.20 -17.60 -3.39
CA ILE A 40 -3.38 -18.00 -2.23
C ILE A 40 -3.94 -17.29 -1.00
N LEU A 41 -4.63 -18.05 -0.15
CA LEU A 41 -5.11 -17.59 1.15
C LEU A 41 -4.01 -17.85 2.17
N VAL A 42 -3.44 -16.80 2.76
CA VAL A 42 -2.41 -16.92 3.78
C VAL A 42 -3.03 -16.58 5.14
N ASP A 43 -3.43 -17.60 5.87
CA ASP A 43 -3.93 -17.45 7.24
C ASP A 43 -2.75 -17.21 8.19
N ASP A 44 -2.68 -15.99 8.70
CA ASP A 44 -1.63 -15.52 9.61
C ASP A 44 -1.95 -15.87 11.08
N GLY A 45 -2.44 -17.08 11.33
CA GLY A 45 -2.79 -17.58 12.66
C GLY A 45 -4.02 -16.86 13.22
N SER A 46 -5.09 -16.79 12.44
CA SER A 46 -6.36 -16.16 12.84
C SER A 46 -6.96 -16.83 14.07
N PRO A 47 -7.44 -16.05 15.06
CA PRO A 47 -8.07 -16.56 16.26
C PRO A 47 -9.57 -16.87 16.11
N ASP A 48 -10.16 -16.47 14.99
CA ASP A 48 -11.58 -16.62 14.64
C ASP A 48 -11.84 -17.84 13.71
N SER A 49 -12.96 -17.87 13.00
CA SER A 49 -13.34 -18.98 12.09
C SER A 49 -12.59 -18.95 10.74
N CYS A 50 -11.74 -17.96 10.48
CA CYS A 50 -11.04 -17.84 9.19
C CYS A 50 -10.25 -19.09 8.77
N PRO A 51 -9.51 -19.81 9.65
CA PRO A 51 -8.79 -21.02 9.23
C PRO A 51 -9.73 -22.08 8.61
N VAL A 52 -10.87 -22.34 9.26
CA VAL A 52 -11.87 -23.30 8.76
C VAL A 52 -12.47 -22.84 7.45
N LEU A 53 -12.84 -21.57 7.32
CA LEU A 53 -13.38 -21.00 6.08
C LEU A 53 -12.38 -21.12 4.93
N CYS A 54 -11.10 -20.86 5.17
CA CYS A 54 -10.05 -21.04 4.15
C CYS A 54 -9.98 -22.47 3.64
N ASP A 55 -10.03 -23.47 4.54
CA ASP A 55 -9.98 -24.89 4.18
C ASP A 55 -11.24 -25.31 3.39
N GLU A 56 -12.42 -24.83 3.77
CA GLU A 56 -13.67 -25.07 3.05
C GLU A 56 -13.60 -24.54 1.61
N TYR A 57 -13.06 -23.33 1.41
CA TYR A 57 -12.84 -22.77 0.07
C TYR A 57 -11.83 -23.61 -0.73
N ALA A 58 -10.72 -24.02 -0.14
CA ALA A 58 -9.74 -24.85 -0.84
C ALA A 58 -10.29 -26.24 -1.21
N ALA A 59 -11.17 -26.81 -0.38
CA ALA A 59 -11.85 -28.06 -0.71
C ALA A 59 -12.83 -27.91 -1.89
N SER A 60 -13.40 -26.71 -2.09
CA SER A 60 -14.39 -26.42 -3.13
C SER A 60 -13.79 -26.03 -4.50
N ASP A 61 -12.58 -25.46 -4.54
CA ASP A 61 -11.97 -24.97 -5.79
C ASP A 61 -10.46 -25.27 -5.82
N LYS A 62 -10.01 -26.06 -6.79
CA LYS A 62 -8.62 -26.50 -6.96
C LYS A 62 -7.64 -25.36 -7.27
N ARG A 63 -8.10 -24.17 -7.62
CA ARG A 63 -7.26 -23.00 -7.83
C ARG A 63 -6.83 -22.35 -6.52
N ILE A 64 -7.46 -22.72 -5.39
CA ILE A 64 -7.18 -22.16 -4.07
C ILE A 64 -6.11 -22.98 -3.37
N LYS A 65 -5.10 -22.29 -2.88
CA LYS A 65 -4.05 -22.79 -2.00
C LYS A 65 -4.15 -22.08 -0.65
N VAL A 66 -4.21 -22.83 0.43
CA VAL A 66 -4.19 -22.29 1.79
C VAL A 66 -2.82 -22.50 2.41
N ILE A 67 -2.35 -21.50 3.13
CA ILE A 67 -1.12 -21.58 3.93
C ILE A 67 -1.44 -21.07 5.33
N HIS A 68 -1.50 -22.00 6.30
CA HIS A 68 -1.62 -21.65 7.71
C HIS A 68 -0.23 -21.40 8.30
N LYS A 69 -0.07 -20.30 9.02
CA LYS A 69 1.19 -19.98 9.67
C LYS A 69 0.98 -19.33 11.04
N LYS A 70 2.02 -19.34 11.86
CA LYS A 70 2.01 -18.55 13.11
C LYS A 70 1.96 -17.06 12.75
N ASN A 71 1.18 -16.28 13.51
CA ASN A 71 1.06 -14.84 13.29
C ASN A 71 2.43 -14.14 13.23
N GLY A 72 2.67 -13.48 12.11
CA GLY A 72 3.87 -12.69 11.82
C GLY A 72 3.54 -11.27 11.32
N GLY A 73 2.25 -10.96 11.18
CA GLY A 73 1.72 -9.68 10.69
C GLY A 73 1.58 -9.62 9.18
N LEU A 74 0.88 -8.59 8.71
CA LEU A 74 0.46 -8.40 7.32
C LEU A 74 1.61 -8.50 6.30
N SER A 75 2.74 -7.85 6.57
CA SER A 75 3.93 -7.93 5.70
C SER A 75 4.45 -9.37 5.56
N ASP A 76 4.48 -10.11 6.66
CA ASP A 76 4.94 -11.50 6.67
C ASP A 76 3.98 -12.41 5.89
N ALA A 77 2.69 -12.25 6.06
CA ALA A 77 1.68 -12.99 5.32
C ALA A 77 1.77 -12.71 3.80
N ARG A 78 1.91 -11.45 3.39
CA ARG A 78 2.10 -11.09 1.98
C ARG A 78 3.39 -11.69 1.42
N ASN A 79 4.49 -11.67 2.16
CA ASN A 79 5.77 -12.24 1.74
C ASN A 79 5.69 -13.77 1.55
N VAL A 80 5.01 -14.47 2.45
CA VAL A 80 4.74 -15.92 2.29
C VAL A 80 3.91 -16.18 1.03
N GLY A 81 2.95 -15.31 0.73
CA GLY A 81 2.18 -15.37 -0.51
C GLY A 81 3.04 -15.16 -1.76
N ILE A 82 3.99 -14.19 -1.73
CA ILE A 82 4.96 -13.97 -2.82
C ILE A 82 5.79 -15.24 -3.07
N ASP A 83 6.34 -15.84 -2.01
CA ASP A 83 7.18 -17.04 -2.11
C ASP A 83 6.41 -18.26 -2.64
N ALA A 84 5.11 -18.34 -2.36
CA ALA A 84 4.24 -19.45 -2.78
C ALA A 84 3.66 -19.28 -4.18
N ALA A 85 3.70 -18.06 -4.74
CA ALA A 85 3.10 -17.70 -6.02
C ALA A 85 3.86 -18.28 -7.20
N ILE A 86 3.10 -18.82 -8.20
CA ILE A 86 3.65 -19.35 -9.45
C ILE A 86 3.14 -18.61 -10.70
N GLY A 87 2.16 -17.71 -10.55
CA GLY A 87 1.60 -16.92 -11.64
C GLY A 87 2.57 -15.90 -12.19
N LYS A 88 2.34 -15.51 -13.45
CA LYS A 88 3.17 -14.48 -14.13
C LYS A 88 3.11 -13.13 -13.45
N TYR A 89 1.94 -12.75 -12.94
CA TYR A 89 1.67 -11.51 -12.21
C TYR A 89 1.14 -11.77 -10.80
N LEU A 90 1.42 -10.85 -9.89
CA LEU A 90 0.93 -10.84 -8.52
C LEU A 90 -0.13 -9.75 -8.35
N LEU A 91 -1.19 -10.09 -7.65
CA LEU A 91 -2.21 -9.18 -7.13
C LEU A 91 -2.35 -9.40 -5.63
N PHE A 92 -2.42 -8.32 -4.86
CA PHE A 92 -2.73 -8.37 -3.43
C PHE A 92 -4.16 -7.90 -3.21
N ILE A 93 -4.91 -8.60 -2.37
CA ILE A 93 -6.27 -8.20 -1.97
C ILE A 93 -6.36 -8.37 -0.45
N ASP A 94 -6.68 -7.30 0.25
CA ASP A 94 -6.92 -7.39 1.69
C ASP A 94 -8.25 -8.11 1.96
N SER A 95 -8.26 -9.02 2.91
CA SER A 95 -9.36 -9.97 3.14
C SER A 95 -10.66 -9.33 3.68
N ASP A 96 -10.61 -8.04 4.00
CA ASP A 96 -11.78 -7.23 4.39
C ASP A 96 -12.38 -6.41 3.23
N ASP A 97 -11.77 -6.46 2.04
CA ASP A 97 -12.14 -5.74 0.84
C ASP A 97 -12.64 -6.70 -0.26
N TYR A 98 -12.94 -6.19 -1.45
CA TYR A 98 -13.38 -7.01 -2.58
C TYR A 98 -13.05 -6.35 -3.92
N ILE A 99 -13.11 -7.13 -5.02
CA ILE A 99 -12.86 -6.64 -6.37
C ILE A 99 -14.14 -6.54 -7.19
N ALA A 100 -14.14 -5.64 -8.16
CA ALA A 100 -15.27 -5.46 -9.08
C ALA A 100 -15.47 -6.68 -9.99
N GLU A 101 -16.69 -6.88 -10.47
CA GLU A 101 -17.00 -7.88 -11.48
C GLU A 101 -16.16 -7.67 -12.75
N GLN A 102 -15.79 -8.77 -13.41
CA GLN A 102 -15.00 -8.79 -14.66
C GLN A 102 -13.62 -8.13 -14.54
N SER A 103 -13.11 -7.90 -13.32
CA SER A 103 -11.83 -7.22 -13.11
C SER A 103 -10.65 -7.98 -13.68
N LEU A 104 -10.59 -9.31 -13.47
CA LEU A 104 -9.48 -10.13 -13.94
C LEU A 104 -9.48 -10.25 -15.47
N GLU A 105 -10.66 -10.30 -16.09
CA GLU A 105 -10.79 -10.31 -17.55
C GLU A 105 -10.31 -8.98 -18.16
N LYS A 106 -10.69 -7.85 -17.57
CA LYS A 106 -10.22 -6.52 -18.01
C LYS A 106 -8.70 -6.39 -17.89
N ILE A 107 -8.09 -6.91 -16.82
CA ILE A 107 -6.63 -6.96 -16.68
C ILE A 107 -6.00 -7.75 -17.84
N ASP A 108 -6.51 -8.95 -18.14
CA ASP A 108 -6.04 -9.78 -19.25
C ASP A 108 -6.16 -9.06 -20.60
N GLN A 109 -7.31 -8.39 -20.85
CA GLN A 109 -7.51 -7.60 -22.06
C GLN A 109 -6.50 -6.46 -22.19
N HIS A 110 -6.24 -5.72 -21.12
CA HIS A 110 -5.22 -4.66 -21.10
C HIS A 110 -3.82 -5.21 -21.38
N LEU A 111 -3.46 -6.33 -20.76
CA LEU A 111 -2.16 -6.98 -21.01
C LEU A 111 -2.01 -7.46 -22.46
N LYS A 112 -3.08 -7.95 -23.08
CA LYS A 112 -3.07 -8.36 -24.51
C LYS A 112 -2.90 -7.16 -25.46
N ILE A 113 -3.46 -6.01 -25.13
CA ILE A 113 -3.40 -4.79 -25.96
C ILE A 113 -2.07 -4.04 -25.76
N ASP A 114 -1.68 -3.85 -24.50
CA ASP A 114 -0.59 -2.96 -24.12
C ASP A 114 0.77 -3.68 -24.00
N GLY A 115 0.73 -5.01 -23.88
CA GLY A 115 1.91 -5.83 -23.59
C GLY A 115 2.24 -5.92 -22.10
N ASP A 116 3.31 -6.65 -21.81
CA ASP A 116 3.79 -6.85 -20.44
C ASP A 116 4.42 -5.60 -19.87
N CYS A 117 4.28 -5.42 -18.54
CA CYS A 117 4.97 -4.38 -17.79
C CYS A 117 5.43 -4.91 -16.41
N ASP A 118 6.33 -4.21 -15.74
CA ASP A 118 6.78 -4.57 -14.40
C ASP A 118 5.70 -4.26 -13.37
N VAL A 119 5.07 -3.09 -13.50
CA VAL A 119 4.02 -2.61 -12.59
C VAL A 119 2.91 -1.94 -13.39
N ALA A 120 1.68 -2.43 -13.25
CA ALA A 120 0.49 -1.69 -13.68
C ALA A 120 -0.29 -1.21 -12.46
N PHE A 121 -0.69 0.05 -12.47
CA PHE A 121 -1.60 0.61 -11.46
C PHE A 121 -3.05 0.34 -11.84
N LEU A 122 -3.89 0.22 -10.81
CA LEU A 122 -5.32 -0.06 -10.91
C LEU A 122 -6.10 1.01 -10.14
N SER A 123 -7.34 1.27 -10.55
CA SER A 123 -8.20 2.21 -9.85
C SER A 123 -8.86 1.57 -8.63
N SER A 124 -9.24 2.39 -7.66
CA SER A 124 -10.01 1.94 -6.51
C SER A 124 -11.20 2.85 -6.22
N VAL A 125 -12.17 2.28 -5.52
CA VAL A 125 -13.35 2.97 -5.00
C VAL A 125 -13.36 2.76 -3.49
N VAL A 126 -13.69 3.81 -2.74
CA VAL A 126 -13.90 3.73 -1.29
C VAL A 126 -15.39 3.57 -1.04
N VAL A 127 -15.75 2.56 -0.24
CA VAL A 127 -17.15 2.24 0.08
C VAL A 127 -17.36 2.21 1.58
N PHE A 128 -18.61 2.37 2.03
CA PHE A 128 -19.01 2.08 3.39
C PHE A 128 -19.06 0.56 3.65
N ASN A 129 -19.26 0.15 4.92
CA ASN A 129 -19.37 -1.26 5.28
C ASN A 129 -20.51 -1.99 4.58
N ASP A 130 -21.59 -1.31 4.24
CA ASP A 130 -22.74 -1.85 3.50
C ASP A 130 -22.49 -1.94 1.99
N GLY A 131 -21.31 -1.51 1.51
CA GLY A 131 -20.95 -1.49 0.10
C GLY A 131 -21.43 -0.26 -0.67
N SER A 132 -22.15 0.66 -0.03
CA SER A 132 -22.57 1.90 -0.69
C SER A 132 -21.35 2.80 -1.01
N PHE A 133 -21.44 3.51 -2.15
CA PHE A 133 -20.35 4.37 -2.62
C PHE A 133 -20.07 5.52 -1.67
N LEU A 134 -18.80 5.72 -1.31
CA LEU A 134 -18.34 6.86 -0.53
C LEU A 134 -17.62 7.88 -1.42
N ARG A 135 -16.60 7.47 -2.15
CA ARG A 135 -15.80 8.34 -3.04
C ARG A 135 -14.89 7.53 -3.94
N ILE A 136 -14.39 8.15 -5.01
CA ILE A 136 -13.27 7.61 -5.79
C ILE A 136 -12.03 7.55 -4.88
N GLY A 137 -11.33 6.43 -4.94
CA GLY A 137 -10.05 6.20 -4.28
C GLY A 137 -8.88 6.62 -5.18
N TYR A 138 -8.04 5.64 -5.55
CA TYR A 138 -6.97 5.88 -6.51
C TYR A 138 -7.51 5.92 -7.94
N HIS A 139 -7.17 6.99 -8.65
CA HIS A 139 -7.50 7.19 -10.07
C HIS A 139 -6.45 8.09 -10.70
N TYR A 140 -5.95 7.72 -11.89
CA TYR A 140 -4.83 8.39 -12.55
C TYR A 140 -5.15 8.71 -14.01
N ASP A 141 -4.36 9.60 -14.60
CA ASP A 141 -4.37 9.81 -16.06
C ASP A 141 -3.40 8.80 -16.72
N ARG A 142 -3.95 7.93 -17.57
CA ARG A 142 -3.17 6.91 -18.27
C ARG A 142 -2.05 7.52 -19.13
N ASN A 143 -2.27 8.66 -19.74
CA ASN A 143 -1.28 9.34 -20.59
C ASN A 143 -0.06 9.83 -19.79
N MET A 144 -0.20 9.97 -18.47
CA MET A 144 0.87 10.37 -17.56
C MET A 144 1.66 9.18 -17.01
N ILE A 145 1.25 7.95 -17.30
CA ILE A 145 1.89 6.72 -16.79
C ILE A 145 2.34 5.81 -17.94
N TYR A 146 1.45 5.51 -18.88
CA TYR A 146 1.73 4.57 -19.97
C TYR A 146 2.87 5.05 -20.86
N LYS A 147 3.90 4.20 -21.01
CA LYS A 147 5.14 4.50 -21.78
C LYS A 147 5.90 5.74 -21.30
N LYS A 148 5.69 6.15 -20.05
CA LYS A 148 6.47 7.21 -19.40
C LYS A 148 7.66 6.62 -18.65
N ASN A 149 8.72 7.41 -18.53
CA ASN A 149 9.86 7.04 -17.70
C ASN A 149 9.56 7.25 -16.22
N ARG A 150 10.36 6.62 -15.37
CA ARG A 150 10.23 6.64 -13.91
C ARG A 150 10.14 8.07 -13.35
N ASN A 151 10.98 8.98 -13.83
CA ASN A 151 11.04 10.36 -13.31
C ASN A 151 9.75 11.15 -13.63
N GLU A 152 9.22 10.98 -14.84
CA GLU A 152 7.93 11.58 -15.23
C GLU A 152 6.79 11.07 -14.34
N ILE A 153 6.75 9.76 -14.08
CA ILE A 153 5.71 9.12 -13.26
C ILE A 153 5.78 9.57 -11.80
N LEU A 154 6.99 9.60 -11.22
CA LEU A 154 7.17 10.06 -9.84
C LEU A 154 6.77 11.52 -9.68
N LYS A 155 7.16 12.40 -10.61
CA LYS A 155 6.73 13.81 -10.63
C LYS A 155 5.22 13.94 -10.78
N TYR A 156 4.59 13.12 -11.62
CA TYR A 156 3.15 13.12 -11.78
C TYR A 156 2.44 12.80 -10.45
N PHE A 157 2.82 11.74 -9.75
CA PHE A 157 2.20 11.38 -8.46
C PHE A 157 2.37 12.46 -7.39
N ILE A 158 3.51 13.16 -7.37
CA ILE A 158 3.74 14.30 -6.48
C ILE A 158 2.78 15.43 -6.83
N ASN A 159 2.69 15.81 -8.11
CA ASN A 159 1.88 16.94 -8.56
C ASN A 159 0.40 16.76 -8.24
N ILE A 160 -0.12 15.54 -8.37
CA ILE A 160 -1.51 15.24 -8.01
C ILE A 160 -1.71 14.96 -6.52
N SER A 161 -0.63 14.94 -5.73
CA SER A 161 -0.65 14.58 -4.29
C SER A 161 -1.33 13.23 -4.01
N GLN A 162 -1.19 12.27 -4.93
CA GLN A 162 -1.81 10.95 -4.84
C GLN A 162 -0.78 9.84 -5.14
N PHE A 163 0.16 9.66 -4.19
CA PHE A 163 1.17 8.61 -4.29
C PHE A 163 0.51 7.21 -4.17
N PRO A 164 0.80 6.25 -5.07
CA PRO A 164 0.16 4.93 -5.10
C PRO A 164 0.68 4.02 -3.98
N SER A 165 0.34 4.33 -2.73
CA SER A 165 0.87 3.61 -1.56
C SER A 165 0.31 2.19 -1.44
N SER A 166 -1.01 1.97 -1.67
CA SER A 166 -1.65 0.67 -1.41
C SER A 166 -1.07 -0.45 -2.28
N ALA A 167 -0.79 -1.60 -1.69
CA ALA A 167 -0.39 -2.82 -2.41
C ALA A 167 -1.51 -3.33 -3.32
N CYS A 168 -2.78 -3.17 -2.89
CA CYS A 168 -3.95 -3.74 -3.55
C CYS A 168 -4.34 -3.08 -4.88
N ILE A 169 -3.73 -1.94 -5.24
CA ILE A 169 -3.98 -1.25 -6.51
C ILE A 169 -2.87 -1.48 -7.55
N LYS A 170 -2.17 -2.59 -7.46
CA LYS A 170 -1.06 -2.89 -8.35
C LYS A 170 -1.12 -4.33 -8.87
N LEU A 171 -0.93 -4.47 -10.17
CA LEU A 171 -0.55 -5.73 -10.80
C LEU A 171 0.97 -5.70 -10.99
N ILE A 172 1.68 -6.68 -10.44
CA ILE A 172 3.15 -6.67 -10.39
C ILE A 172 3.69 -7.92 -11.05
N ARG A 173 4.63 -7.79 -11.98
CA ARG A 173 5.24 -8.94 -12.62
C ARG A 173 6.09 -9.73 -11.62
N ARG A 174 5.77 -11.02 -11.38
CA ARG A 174 6.45 -11.86 -10.40
C ARG A 174 7.95 -11.99 -10.66
N LYS A 175 8.35 -12.17 -11.92
CA LYS A 175 9.78 -12.23 -12.28
C LYS A 175 10.53 -10.97 -11.85
N PHE A 176 9.95 -9.79 -12.03
CA PHE A 176 10.55 -8.51 -11.59
C PHE A 176 10.75 -8.48 -10.06
N ILE A 177 9.74 -8.88 -9.26
CA ILE A 177 9.86 -8.97 -7.79
C ILE A 177 10.99 -9.93 -7.39
N ASN A 178 11.03 -11.12 -8.00
CA ASN A 178 12.02 -12.15 -7.68
C ASN A 178 13.46 -11.72 -8.05
N ASP A 179 13.65 -11.15 -9.23
CA ASP A 179 14.95 -10.69 -9.70
C ASP A 179 15.51 -9.56 -8.82
N LYS A 180 14.64 -8.64 -8.37
CA LYS A 180 15.00 -7.49 -7.52
C LYS A 180 14.91 -7.79 -6.04
N LYS A 181 14.37 -8.95 -5.63
CA LYS A 181 14.16 -9.37 -4.22
C LYS A 181 13.32 -8.35 -3.43
N ILE A 182 12.24 -7.87 -4.04
CA ILE A 182 11.36 -6.87 -3.44
C ILE A 182 10.34 -7.54 -2.53
N TYR A 183 10.43 -7.29 -1.22
CA TYR A 183 9.56 -7.84 -0.19
C TYR A 183 9.01 -6.72 0.72
N PHE A 184 7.88 -6.99 1.36
CA PHE A 184 7.36 -6.08 2.39
C PHE A 184 8.25 -6.10 3.63
N THR A 185 8.61 -4.93 4.14
CA THR A 185 9.37 -4.80 5.38
C THR A 185 8.52 -5.24 6.56
N LYS A 186 8.97 -6.26 7.31
CA LYS A 186 8.24 -6.81 8.46
C LYS A 186 8.30 -5.89 9.67
N GLY A 187 7.23 -5.90 10.48
CA GLY A 187 7.20 -5.25 11.80
C GLY A 187 6.93 -3.75 11.79
N ILE A 188 6.85 -3.11 10.62
CA ILE A 188 6.49 -1.70 10.49
C ILE A 188 5.01 -1.52 10.08
N LEU A 189 4.47 -0.34 10.35
CA LEU A 189 3.25 0.16 9.73
C LEU A 189 3.62 1.02 8.52
N CYS A 190 2.67 1.24 7.60
CA CYS A 190 2.92 1.90 6.31
C CYS A 190 3.91 1.11 5.42
N GLU A 191 3.96 -0.19 5.58
CA GLU A 191 4.76 -1.13 4.79
C GLU A 191 4.43 -1.04 3.28
N ASP A 192 3.19 -0.74 2.96
CA ASP A 192 2.71 -0.52 1.59
C ASP A 192 3.39 0.67 0.92
N PHE A 193 3.61 1.75 1.67
CA PHE A 193 4.36 2.90 1.15
C PHE A 193 5.83 2.54 0.91
N ASP A 194 6.46 1.86 1.86
CA ASP A 194 7.86 1.42 1.74
C ASP A 194 8.05 0.49 0.54
N HIS A 195 7.18 -0.51 0.38
CA HIS A 195 7.15 -1.42 -0.75
C HIS A 195 6.88 -0.69 -2.08
N SER A 196 5.97 0.28 -2.10
CA SER A 196 5.66 1.07 -3.29
C SER A 196 6.82 1.94 -3.74
N MET A 197 7.58 2.51 -2.81
CA MET A 197 8.82 3.23 -3.13
C MET A 197 9.82 2.31 -3.82
N GLU A 198 9.99 1.08 -3.32
CA GLU A 198 10.91 0.11 -3.89
C GLU A 198 10.51 -0.33 -5.29
N LEU A 199 9.22 -0.62 -5.50
CA LEU A 199 8.66 -0.93 -6.83
C LEU A 199 8.89 0.22 -7.82
N LEU A 200 8.53 1.45 -7.44
CA LEU A 200 8.62 2.62 -8.31
C LEU A 200 10.06 2.97 -8.69
N LEU A 201 11.01 2.79 -7.77
CA LEU A 201 12.42 3.10 -8.00
C LEU A 201 13.18 1.96 -8.68
N SER A 202 12.61 0.76 -8.77
CA SER A 202 13.26 -0.43 -9.36
C SER A 202 12.66 -0.86 -10.71
N ALA A 203 11.38 -0.58 -10.97
CA ALA A 203 10.70 -0.99 -12.19
C ALA A 203 11.15 -0.17 -13.41
N ASP A 204 11.20 -0.80 -14.57
CA ASP A 204 11.59 -0.17 -15.85
C ASP A 204 10.38 0.09 -16.76
N SER A 205 9.24 -0.56 -16.49
CA SER A 205 8.03 -0.41 -17.30
C SER A 205 6.77 -0.32 -16.45
N PHE A 206 5.93 0.66 -16.82
CA PHE A 206 4.72 1.00 -16.08
C PHE A 206 3.50 1.09 -16.99
N ASN A 207 2.33 0.74 -16.43
CA ASN A 207 1.04 0.94 -17.08
C ASN A 207 -0.01 1.41 -16.06
N TYR A 208 -1.16 1.83 -16.56
CA TYR A 208 -2.35 2.11 -15.77
C TYR A 208 -3.57 1.57 -16.50
N PHE A 209 -4.35 0.74 -15.81
CA PHE A 209 -5.58 0.17 -16.31
C PHE A 209 -6.75 0.91 -15.71
N ASP A 210 -7.40 1.74 -16.53
CA ASP A 210 -8.42 2.69 -16.11
C ASP A 210 -9.80 2.03 -16.05
N PHE A 211 -10.06 1.32 -14.98
CA PHE A 211 -11.39 0.83 -14.61
C PHE A 211 -11.49 0.63 -13.10
N PRO A 212 -12.69 0.74 -12.50
CA PRO A 212 -12.90 0.41 -11.10
C PRO A 212 -12.55 -1.06 -10.84
N TYR A 213 -11.45 -1.28 -10.11
CA TYR A 213 -10.94 -2.62 -9.82
C TYR A 213 -11.21 -3.02 -8.36
N TYR A 214 -10.80 -2.17 -7.42
CA TYR A 214 -10.71 -2.49 -6.01
C TYR A 214 -11.69 -1.66 -5.19
N TYR A 215 -12.49 -2.32 -4.36
CA TYR A 215 -13.44 -1.70 -3.45
C TYR A 215 -12.90 -1.73 -2.03
N TYR A 216 -12.34 -0.61 -1.59
CA TYR A 216 -11.81 -0.42 -0.24
C TYR A 216 -12.93 -0.11 0.74
N ARG A 217 -13.13 -0.99 1.72
CA ARG A 217 -14.14 -0.87 2.77
C ARG A 217 -13.64 0.02 3.89
N SER A 218 -14.27 1.19 4.05
CA SER A 218 -13.90 2.16 5.08
C SER A 218 -14.73 1.98 6.36
N PHE A 219 -14.19 2.44 7.49
CA PHE A 219 -14.87 2.46 8.80
C PHE A 219 -15.22 1.08 9.38
N ARG A 220 -14.41 0.06 9.13
CA ARG A 220 -14.58 -1.21 9.80
C ARG A 220 -13.95 -1.24 11.19
N ASP A 221 -14.54 -2.01 12.11
CA ASP A 221 -13.95 -2.28 13.43
C ASP A 221 -12.70 -3.15 13.28
N GLY A 222 -11.68 -2.88 14.11
CA GLY A 222 -10.43 -3.64 14.11
C GLY A 222 -9.47 -3.35 12.94
N ALA A 223 -9.73 -2.31 12.14
CA ALA A 223 -8.82 -1.93 11.05
C ALA A 223 -7.42 -1.53 11.58
N ILE A 224 -6.36 -1.99 10.89
CA ILE A 224 -4.97 -1.65 11.20
C ILE A 224 -4.73 -0.13 11.15
N SER A 225 -5.51 0.59 10.33
CA SER A 225 -5.50 2.06 10.25
C SER A 225 -5.81 2.76 11.59
N ASN A 226 -6.40 2.06 12.54
CA ASN A 226 -6.66 2.54 13.91
C ASN A 226 -5.50 2.25 14.89
N SER A 227 -4.32 1.91 14.38
CA SER A 227 -3.15 1.57 15.18
C SER A 227 -2.64 2.75 16.01
N SER A 228 -1.89 2.44 17.08
CA SER A 228 -1.25 3.43 17.95
C SER A 228 -0.40 4.43 17.17
N HIS A 229 -0.63 5.72 17.39
CA HIS A 229 0.17 6.82 16.82
C HIS A 229 1.65 6.68 17.14
N THR A 230 2.00 6.15 18.31
CA THR A 230 3.40 5.87 18.70
C THR A 230 4.04 4.84 17.76
N LYS A 231 3.34 3.74 17.44
CA LYS A 231 3.85 2.74 16.49
C LYS A 231 3.98 3.32 15.08
N LEU A 232 3.04 4.16 14.66
CA LEU A 232 3.12 4.89 13.38
C LEU A 232 4.31 5.85 13.35
N PHE A 233 4.60 6.54 14.46
CA PHE A 233 5.79 7.39 14.56
C PHE A 233 7.08 6.61 14.30
N TYR A 234 7.29 5.49 15.02
CA TYR A 234 8.51 4.69 14.84
C TYR A 234 8.63 4.07 13.45
N SER A 235 7.52 3.67 12.86
CA SER A 235 7.50 3.14 11.49
C SER A 235 7.85 4.22 10.46
N LEU A 236 7.29 5.43 10.60
CA LEU A 236 7.59 6.53 9.68
C LEU A 236 9.01 7.04 9.82
N ILE A 237 9.56 7.11 11.04
CA ILE A 237 10.95 7.52 11.22
C ILE A 237 11.90 6.52 10.54
N TYR A 238 11.67 5.21 10.71
CA TYR A 238 12.42 4.16 10.01
C TYR A 238 12.36 4.34 8.48
N ILE A 239 11.16 4.55 7.93
CA ILE A 239 10.94 4.73 6.49
C ILE A 239 11.66 5.98 5.98
N ILE A 240 11.55 7.10 6.70
CA ILE A 240 12.23 8.36 6.32
C ILE A 240 13.75 8.16 6.34
N GLU A 241 14.30 7.56 7.37
CA GLU A 241 15.74 7.27 7.48
C GLU A 241 16.23 6.38 6.36
N LYS A 242 15.52 5.27 6.08
CA LYS A 242 15.83 4.34 5.00
C LYS A 242 15.92 5.08 3.66
N TRP A 243 14.84 5.76 3.27
CA TRP A 243 14.73 6.38 1.95
C TRP A 243 15.57 7.63 1.80
N TYR A 244 15.76 8.42 2.87
CA TYR A 244 16.70 9.54 2.88
C TYR A 244 18.13 9.05 2.62
N ASN A 245 18.58 8.00 3.32
CA ASN A 245 19.91 7.44 3.11
C ASN A 245 20.06 6.82 1.72
N LEU A 246 19.07 6.08 1.23
CA LEU A 246 19.09 5.50 -0.11
C LEU A 246 19.12 6.57 -1.21
N SER A 247 18.42 7.68 -1.03
CA SER A 247 18.39 8.79 -1.99
C SER A 247 19.75 9.49 -2.14
N HIS A 248 20.61 9.44 -1.12
CA HIS A 248 21.93 10.08 -1.15
C HIS A 248 23.07 9.11 -1.53
N ASN A 249 22.82 7.78 -1.50
CA ASN A 249 23.86 6.79 -1.75
C ASN A 249 23.61 5.92 -2.99
N ILE A 250 22.35 5.60 -3.30
CA ILE A 250 21.98 4.66 -4.37
C ILE A 250 21.13 5.37 -5.44
N TYR A 251 20.11 6.12 -5.03
CA TYR A 251 19.17 6.78 -5.92
C TYR A 251 19.47 8.27 -6.08
N ILE A 252 20.75 8.64 -6.27
CA ILE A 252 21.23 10.04 -6.28
C ILE A 252 20.48 10.87 -7.34
N ASP A 253 20.25 10.32 -8.53
CA ASP A 253 19.53 10.99 -9.61
C ASP A 253 18.05 11.26 -9.31
N TYR A 254 17.51 10.56 -8.32
CA TYR A 254 16.12 10.70 -7.85
C TYR A 254 16.02 11.42 -6.49
N SER A 255 17.13 11.89 -5.93
CA SER A 255 17.18 12.44 -4.57
C SER A 255 16.18 13.58 -4.34
N LEU A 256 16.05 14.50 -5.30
CA LEU A 256 15.08 15.61 -5.20
C LEU A 256 13.63 15.11 -5.13
N VAL A 257 13.28 14.17 -6.00
CA VAL A 257 11.93 13.59 -6.07
C VAL A 257 11.62 12.76 -4.82
N ILE A 258 12.58 11.96 -4.34
CA ILE A 258 12.43 11.18 -3.10
C ILE A 258 12.25 12.11 -1.91
N ASN A 259 13.08 13.16 -1.78
CA ASN A 259 12.97 14.13 -0.70
C ASN A 259 11.62 14.87 -0.72
N GLU A 260 11.07 15.16 -1.90
CA GLU A 260 9.75 15.76 -2.04
C GLU A 260 8.65 14.79 -1.54
N ILE A 261 8.70 13.50 -1.92
CA ILE A 261 7.80 12.47 -1.41
C ILE A 261 7.92 12.34 0.12
N LEU A 262 9.14 12.29 0.64
CA LEU A 262 9.40 12.18 2.07
C LEU A 262 8.96 13.42 2.86
N SER A 263 8.86 14.59 2.23
CA SER A 263 8.39 15.81 2.88
C SER A 263 6.95 15.67 3.40
N ASP A 264 6.08 15.00 2.65
CA ASP A 264 4.71 14.71 3.10
C ASP A 264 4.70 13.71 4.26
N LYS A 265 5.56 12.68 4.21
CA LYS A 265 5.74 11.73 5.32
C LYS A 265 6.29 12.39 6.57
N TYR A 266 7.19 13.35 6.42
CA TYR A 266 7.67 14.15 7.54
C TYR A 266 6.56 15.01 8.17
N CYS A 267 5.66 15.57 7.37
CA CYS A 267 4.48 16.28 7.91
C CYS A 267 3.53 15.33 8.68
N GLN A 268 3.39 14.08 8.25
CA GLN A 268 2.65 13.07 9.02
C GLN A 268 3.40 12.69 10.30
N LEU A 269 4.73 12.59 10.25
CA LEU A 269 5.57 12.33 11.42
C LEU A 269 5.44 13.43 12.47
N LEU A 270 5.35 14.71 12.08
CA LEU A 270 5.07 15.83 12.99
C LEU A 270 3.76 15.64 13.75
N TRP A 271 2.73 15.12 13.11
CA TRP A 271 1.47 14.82 13.78
C TRP A 271 1.63 13.73 14.84
N TYR A 272 2.30 12.62 14.50
CA TYR A 272 2.47 11.50 15.44
C TYR A 272 3.48 11.80 16.56
N TYR A 273 4.38 12.76 16.37
CA TYR A 273 5.32 13.22 17.41
C TYR A 273 4.59 13.75 18.66
N TYR A 274 3.39 14.30 18.49
CA TYR A 274 2.56 14.72 19.62
C TYR A 274 2.20 13.58 20.58
N SER A 275 2.00 12.37 20.08
CA SER A 275 1.60 11.20 20.88
C SER A 275 2.70 10.61 21.76
N LEU A 276 3.94 11.03 21.55
CA LEU A 276 5.09 10.54 22.31
C LEU A 276 5.10 11.13 23.74
N SER A 277 5.64 10.37 24.69
CA SER A 277 5.95 10.88 26.03
C SER A 277 6.98 12.02 25.99
N LYS A 278 7.05 12.83 27.05
CA LYS A 278 8.04 13.91 27.16
C LYS A 278 9.48 13.41 26.99
N LYS A 279 9.79 12.22 27.52
CA LYS A 279 11.11 11.60 27.42
C LYS A 279 11.43 11.25 25.97
N GLU A 280 10.53 10.55 25.27
CA GLU A 280 10.69 10.18 23.88
C GLU A 280 10.79 11.40 22.95
N ARG A 281 9.97 12.45 23.19
CA ARG A 281 10.09 13.71 22.44
C ARG A 281 11.46 14.35 22.60
N ALA A 282 12.06 14.32 23.80
CA ALA A 282 13.39 14.85 24.03
C ALA A 282 14.45 14.02 23.28
N GLU A 283 14.33 12.70 23.31
CA GLU A 283 15.22 11.75 22.62
C GLU A 283 15.20 11.95 21.09
N TYR A 284 14.01 12.02 20.49
CA TYR A 284 13.87 12.16 19.05
C TYR A 284 13.98 13.61 18.51
N LYS A 285 14.16 14.60 19.38
CA LYS A 285 14.24 16.03 18.97
C LYS A 285 15.32 16.29 17.93
N SER A 286 16.52 15.73 18.09
CA SER A 286 17.63 15.91 17.16
C SER A 286 17.33 15.28 15.79
N VAL A 287 16.73 14.08 15.78
CA VAL A 287 16.33 13.35 14.57
C VAL A 287 15.25 14.13 13.82
N MET A 288 14.22 14.61 14.54
CA MET A 288 13.18 15.46 13.97
C MET A 288 13.74 16.74 13.35
N LYS A 289 14.73 17.38 14.02
CA LYS A 289 15.39 18.57 13.48
C LYS A 289 16.19 18.26 12.21
N LYS A 290 16.92 17.13 12.18
CA LYS A 290 17.67 16.68 11.00
C LYS A 290 16.78 16.57 9.78
N TYR A 291 15.64 15.85 9.88
CA TYR A 291 14.76 15.62 8.75
C TYR A 291 13.78 16.76 8.45
N SER A 292 13.75 17.83 9.26
CA SER A 292 12.90 18.99 8.97
C SER A 292 13.25 19.69 7.65
N GLU A 293 14.49 19.54 7.17
CA GLU A 293 14.95 20.08 5.89
C GLU A 293 14.23 19.45 4.68
N LEU A 294 13.66 18.23 4.80
CA LEU A 294 12.83 17.61 3.77
C LEU A 294 11.68 18.52 3.33
N MET A 295 11.13 19.33 4.24
CA MET A 295 10.08 20.29 3.89
C MET A 295 10.54 21.36 2.89
N ASN A 296 11.85 21.56 2.71
CA ASN A 296 12.39 22.52 1.72
C ASN A 296 12.27 21.98 0.29
N SER A 297 12.16 20.67 0.12
CA SER A 297 12.06 20.01 -1.19
C SER A 297 10.66 20.03 -1.79
N SER A 298 9.64 20.44 -1.02
CA SER A 298 8.25 20.36 -1.47
C SER A 298 7.68 21.68 -1.97
N ASN A 299 6.95 21.60 -3.09
CA ASN A 299 6.13 22.67 -3.63
C ASN A 299 4.65 22.57 -3.20
N ASN A 300 4.28 21.57 -2.41
CA ASN A 300 2.93 21.41 -1.89
C ASN A 300 2.58 22.54 -0.91
N LYS A 301 1.51 23.27 -1.18
CA LYS A 301 1.05 24.43 -0.37
C LYS A 301 0.89 24.09 1.11
N ARG A 302 0.42 22.87 1.43
CA ARG A 302 0.28 22.40 2.82
C ARG A 302 1.65 22.26 3.50
N VAL A 303 2.62 21.64 2.81
CA VAL A 303 3.99 21.48 3.35
C VAL A 303 4.66 22.84 3.52
N ILE A 304 4.50 23.75 2.55
CA ILE A 304 5.01 25.13 2.63
C ILE A 304 4.45 25.85 3.87
N LEU A 305 3.14 25.74 4.12
CA LEU A 305 2.51 26.34 5.30
C LEU A 305 3.07 25.74 6.60
N ILE A 306 3.16 24.42 6.69
CA ILE A 306 3.72 23.72 7.87
C ILE A 306 5.17 24.15 8.09
N ARG A 307 5.98 24.21 7.04
CA ARG A 307 7.37 24.70 7.10
C ARG A 307 7.47 26.13 7.62
N PHE A 308 6.60 27.03 7.15
CA PHE A 308 6.55 28.43 7.63
C PHE A 308 6.25 28.48 9.13
N VAL A 309 5.21 27.77 9.58
CA VAL A 309 4.84 27.71 11.01
C VAL A 309 5.96 27.06 11.83
N TYR A 310 6.60 26.00 11.31
CA TYR A 310 7.75 25.34 11.95
C TYR A 310 8.94 26.31 12.17
N ARG A 311 9.24 27.16 11.19
CA ARG A 311 10.32 28.16 11.30
C ARG A 311 10.02 29.23 12.34
N LEU A 312 8.76 29.63 12.51
CA LEU A 312 8.35 30.66 13.47
C LEU A 312 8.26 30.12 14.90
N PHE A 313 7.72 28.95 15.09
CA PHE A 313 7.30 28.44 16.40
C PHE A 313 8.05 27.18 16.85
N GLY A 314 8.80 26.56 15.96
CA GLY A 314 9.58 25.35 16.25
C GLY A 314 8.76 24.05 16.33
N LEU A 315 9.48 22.97 16.61
CA LEU A 315 8.98 21.59 16.51
C LEU A 315 7.74 21.31 17.39
N TYR A 316 7.80 21.70 18.66
CA TYR A 316 6.76 21.36 19.63
C TYR A 316 5.42 22.03 19.32
N ILE A 317 5.44 23.34 19.07
CA ILE A 317 4.21 24.11 18.78
C ILE A 317 3.60 23.63 17.46
N VAL A 318 4.40 23.37 16.43
CA VAL A 318 3.86 22.85 15.15
C VAL A 318 3.19 21.48 15.32
N SER A 319 3.82 20.57 16.06
CA SER A 319 3.24 19.25 16.34
C SER A 319 1.90 19.37 17.08
N ASP A 320 1.82 20.25 18.07
CA ASP A 320 0.61 20.50 18.83
C ASP A 320 -0.51 21.11 17.94
N LEU A 321 -0.16 22.08 17.08
CA LEU A 321 -1.11 22.71 16.15
C LEU A 321 -1.63 21.72 15.09
N ILE A 322 -0.75 20.86 14.55
CA ILE A 322 -1.14 19.83 13.59
C ILE A 322 -2.11 18.84 14.27
N ASN A 323 -1.80 18.40 15.48
CA ASN A 323 -2.68 17.50 16.22
C ASN A 323 -4.05 18.14 16.49
N LEU A 324 -4.08 19.40 16.91
CA LEU A 324 -5.31 20.14 17.12
C LEU A 324 -6.17 20.20 15.84
N TYR A 325 -5.55 20.54 14.70
CA TYR A 325 -6.22 20.59 13.39
C TYR A 325 -6.86 19.24 13.04
N TYR A 326 -6.12 18.13 13.16
CA TYR A 326 -6.67 16.81 12.85
C TYR A 326 -7.72 16.33 13.84
N SER A 327 -7.59 16.68 15.11
CA SER A 327 -8.61 16.39 16.13
C SER A 327 -9.96 17.05 15.83
N PHE A 328 -9.95 18.22 15.21
CA PHE A 328 -11.18 18.87 14.73
C PHE A 328 -11.73 18.27 13.44
N LYS A 329 -10.84 17.92 12.49
CA LYS A 329 -11.23 17.44 11.17
C LYS A 329 -11.75 16.01 11.18
N LEU A 330 -11.23 15.17 12.06
CA LEU A 330 -11.56 13.74 12.18
C LEU A 330 -12.74 13.46 13.13
N LYS A 331 -13.30 14.48 13.79
CA LYS A 331 -14.56 14.27 14.52
C LYS A 331 -15.65 13.86 13.53
N PRO A 332 -16.34 12.74 13.76
CA PRO A 332 -17.48 12.39 12.92
C PRO A 332 -18.44 13.56 12.91
N LYS A 333 -18.81 14.05 11.73
CA LYS A 333 -19.94 14.97 11.61
C LYS A 333 -21.16 14.18 12.08
N LYS A 334 -21.71 14.60 13.24
CA LYS A 334 -22.96 14.07 13.78
C LYS A 334 -24.10 14.27 12.78
#